data_2268ea3d55f20b0df5565ad3629f563d
#
_entry.id   2268ea3d55f20b0df5565ad3629f563d
#
_cell.length_a   1.000
_cell.length_b   1.000
_cell.length_c   1.000
_cell.angle_alpha   90.00
_cell.angle_beta   90.00
_cell.angle_gamma   90.00
#
_symmetry.space_group_name_H-M   'P 1'
#
loop_
_entity.id
_entity.type
_entity.pdbx_description
1 polymer ?
#
loop_
_entity_poly.entity_id
_entity_poly.type
_entity_poly.pdbx_seq_one_letter_code
_entity_poly.pdbx_strand_id
1 'polypeptide(L)'
;AAPREWLHVLGVSQLTWAVYLSAIQRGIRANVNEEFTVSFDSASPYMMAGRFQQYAITPHISGNMDDWVLRHQLLPMGYAVANAKKTQPFPQSSPVANKLSLQDFNPRRGQFDVKTTDDLSDEVLCNHNVYVYLRAFRDANEAVFKRDGVAAQELKDACSFIESLFAMKDWQSALELRKESLQAILNREPVSDIDSDIER
;
A
#
# COMPACT_ATOMS: atom_id res chain seq x y z
N ALA A 1 17.86 23.21 -19.13
CA ALA A 1 16.94 22.30 -18.43
C ALA A 1 17.75 21.54 -17.39
N ALA A 2 17.25 21.41 -16.17
CA ALA A 2 17.86 20.56 -15.14
C ALA A 2 17.88 19.10 -15.63
N PRO A 3 18.91 18.30 -15.27
CA PRO A 3 18.92 16.89 -15.62
C PRO A 3 17.74 16.21 -14.91
N ARG A 4 17.09 15.27 -15.60
CA ARG A 4 16.07 14.43 -14.99
C ARG A 4 16.75 13.42 -14.09
N GLU A 5 16.67 13.67 -12.79
CA GLU A 5 17.19 12.78 -11.75
C GLU A 5 16.06 11.92 -11.18
N TRP A 6 16.38 10.69 -10.88
CA TRP A 6 15.41 9.72 -10.46
C TRP A 6 15.97 8.84 -9.35
N LEU A 7 15.16 8.66 -8.30
CA LEU A 7 15.40 7.73 -7.22
C LEU A 7 14.34 6.64 -7.23
N HIS A 8 14.76 5.38 -7.19
CA HIS A 8 13.86 4.25 -7.01
C HIS A 8 14.11 3.56 -5.68
N VAL A 9 13.04 3.35 -4.90
CA VAL A 9 13.09 2.71 -3.58
C VAL A 9 12.36 1.37 -3.66
N LEU A 10 13.06 0.30 -3.30
CA LEU A 10 12.52 -1.06 -3.37
C LEU A 10 11.76 -1.44 -2.10
N GLY A 11 10.71 -2.25 -2.25
CA GLY A 11 10.05 -2.93 -1.15
C GLY A 11 9.14 -2.06 -0.28
N VAL A 12 8.58 -0.97 -0.82
CA VAL A 12 7.70 -0.07 -0.07
C VAL A 12 6.27 -0.57 -0.10
N SER A 13 5.80 -1.12 1.02
CA SER A 13 4.42 -1.59 1.20
C SER A 13 3.61 -0.76 2.20
N GLN A 14 4.26 -0.02 3.09
CA GLN A 14 3.64 0.81 4.11
C GLN A 14 3.20 2.18 3.56
N LEU A 15 2.01 2.65 3.97
CA LEU A 15 1.44 3.91 3.51
C LEU A 15 2.23 5.12 4.04
N THR A 16 2.72 5.05 5.27
CA THR A 16 3.51 6.11 5.89
C THR A 16 4.85 6.31 5.15
N TRP A 17 5.51 5.21 4.73
CA TRP A 17 6.71 5.31 3.89
C TRP A 17 6.41 5.97 2.54
N ALA A 18 5.31 5.61 1.88
CA ALA A 18 4.93 6.22 0.61
C ALA A 18 4.70 7.74 0.75
N VAL A 19 4.10 8.16 1.86
CA VAL A 19 3.88 9.58 2.17
C VAL A 19 5.22 10.31 2.44
N TYR A 20 6.15 9.70 3.18
CA TYR A 20 7.48 10.27 3.42
C TYR A 20 8.28 10.41 2.12
N LEU A 21 8.23 9.43 1.24
CA LEU A 21 8.86 9.51 -0.08
C LEU A 21 8.27 10.63 -0.93
N SER A 22 6.96 10.86 -0.83
CA SER A 22 6.30 11.99 -1.47
C SER A 22 6.76 13.33 -0.89
N ALA A 23 6.93 13.44 0.45
CA ALA A 23 7.49 14.63 1.09
C ALA A 23 8.93 14.91 0.64
N ILE A 24 9.77 13.87 0.53
CA ILE A 24 11.13 13.97 -0.01
C ILE A 24 11.10 14.52 -1.44
N GLN A 25 10.29 13.93 -2.32
CA GLN A 25 10.17 14.41 -3.70
C GLN A 25 9.73 15.87 -3.77
N ARG A 26 8.75 16.26 -2.97
CA ARG A 26 8.24 17.64 -2.91
C ARG A 26 9.31 18.60 -2.42
N GLY A 27 10.04 18.25 -1.37
CA GLY A 27 11.13 19.05 -0.83
C GLY A 27 12.28 19.25 -1.82
N ILE A 28 12.69 18.18 -2.52
CA ILE A 28 13.73 18.26 -3.57
C ILE A 28 13.24 19.12 -4.74
N ARG A 29 12.00 18.91 -5.20
CA ARG A 29 11.43 19.70 -6.30
C ARG A 29 11.33 21.18 -5.99
N ALA A 30 11.00 21.52 -4.77
CA ALA A 30 10.87 22.93 -4.36
C ALA A 30 12.21 23.65 -4.20
N ASN A 31 13.29 22.95 -3.84
CA ASN A 31 14.52 23.57 -3.37
C ASN A 31 15.78 23.22 -4.18
N VAL A 32 15.77 22.10 -4.92
CA VAL A 32 16.98 21.56 -5.56
C VAL A 32 16.78 21.34 -7.06
N ASN A 33 15.80 20.53 -7.45
CA ASN A 33 15.58 20.14 -8.84
C ASN A 33 14.10 19.83 -9.10
N GLU A 34 13.42 20.72 -9.84
CA GLU A 34 11.98 20.60 -10.12
C GLU A 34 11.57 19.36 -10.91
N GLU A 35 12.51 18.79 -11.68
CA GLU A 35 12.31 17.58 -12.49
C GLU A 35 12.61 16.28 -11.73
N PHE A 36 13.01 16.36 -10.45
CA PHE A 36 13.35 15.18 -9.66
C PHE A 36 12.13 14.26 -9.47
N THR A 37 12.34 12.96 -9.60
CA THR A 37 11.28 11.97 -9.44
C THR A 37 11.66 10.89 -8.44
N VAL A 38 10.76 10.57 -7.53
CA VAL A 38 10.83 9.39 -6.66
C VAL A 38 9.81 8.38 -7.15
N SER A 39 10.22 7.15 -7.31
CA SER A 39 9.34 6.01 -7.52
C SER A 39 9.65 4.91 -6.52
N PHE A 40 8.71 4.02 -6.32
CA PHE A 40 8.90 2.85 -5.48
C PHE A 40 8.06 1.69 -5.99
N ASP A 41 8.42 0.49 -5.58
CA ASP A 41 7.68 -0.72 -5.88
C ASP A 41 7.35 -1.51 -4.61
N SER A 42 6.50 -2.52 -4.76
CA SER A 42 6.22 -3.53 -3.75
C SER A 42 5.88 -4.86 -4.40
N ALA A 43 6.50 -5.91 -3.95
CA ALA A 43 6.13 -7.28 -4.34
C ALA A 43 4.88 -7.79 -3.60
N SER A 44 4.47 -7.12 -2.51
CA SER A 44 3.37 -7.58 -1.63
C SER A 44 2.06 -7.87 -2.35
N PRO A 45 1.56 -7.05 -3.30
CA PRO A 45 0.32 -7.35 -4.00
C PRO A 45 0.34 -8.71 -4.72
N TYR A 46 1.47 -9.03 -5.33
CA TYR A 46 1.67 -10.28 -6.09
C TYR A 46 1.87 -11.47 -5.16
N MET A 47 2.69 -11.31 -4.13
CA MET A 47 2.94 -12.36 -3.14
C MET A 47 1.67 -12.77 -2.42
N MET A 48 0.85 -11.79 -2.03
CA MET A 48 -0.43 -12.05 -1.35
C MET A 48 -1.40 -12.82 -2.25
N ALA A 49 -1.48 -12.47 -3.52
CA ALA A 49 -2.32 -13.20 -4.46
C ALA A 49 -1.77 -14.60 -4.76
N GLY A 50 -0.58 -14.69 -5.36
CA GLY A 50 -0.07 -15.93 -5.93
C GLY A 50 0.41 -16.95 -4.89
N ARG A 51 1.05 -16.48 -3.78
CA ARG A 51 1.57 -17.40 -2.76
C ARG A 51 0.56 -17.72 -1.66
N PHE A 52 -0.20 -16.70 -1.24
CA PHE A 52 -1.07 -16.79 -0.07
C PHE A 52 -2.55 -16.82 -0.41
N GLN A 53 -2.94 -16.61 -1.69
CA GLN A 53 -4.33 -16.58 -2.15
C GLN A 53 -5.19 -15.58 -1.36
N GLN A 54 -4.61 -14.43 -1.07
CA GLN A 54 -5.22 -13.37 -0.29
C GLN A 54 -5.54 -12.16 -1.17
N TYR A 55 -6.69 -11.56 -0.91
CA TYR A 55 -7.06 -10.29 -1.50
C TYR A 55 -6.84 -9.14 -0.54
N ALA A 56 -6.41 -8.00 -1.07
CA ALA A 56 -6.20 -6.79 -0.31
C ALA A 56 -7.53 -6.13 0.04
N ILE A 57 -7.62 -5.60 1.25
CA ILE A 57 -8.75 -4.83 1.76
C ILE A 57 -8.38 -3.34 1.69
N THR A 58 -9.29 -2.53 1.14
CA THR A 58 -9.10 -1.07 1.10
C THR A 58 -8.97 -0.52 2.52
N PRO A 59 -7.86 0.11 2.89
CA PRO A 59 -7.67 0.66 4.21
C PRO A 59 -8.60 1.87 4.45
N HIS A 60 -8.92 2.12 5.70
CA HIS A 60 -9.59 3.34 6.10
C HIS A 60 -8.57 4.43 6.40
N ILE A 61 -8.50 5.44 5.54
CA ILE A 61 -7.59 6.57 5.73
C ILE A 61 -8.31 7.61 6.58
N SER A 62 -7.90 7.74 7.84
CA SER A 62 -8.47 8.64 8.84
C SER A 62 -7.39 9.45 9.56
N GLY A 63 -7.77 10.25 10.56
CA GLY A 63 -6.84 10.91 11.47
C GLY A 63 -6.13 9.96 12.44
N ASN A 64 -6.58 8.71 12.53
CA ASN A 64 -5.92 7.66 13.29
C ASN A 64 -5.02 6.83 12.39
N MET A 65 -3.71 6.88 12.60
CA MET A 65 -2.74 6.15 11.78
C MET A 65 -2.81 4.62 11.97
N ASP A 66 -3.37 4.12 13.07
CA ASP A 66 -3.56 2.70 13.30
C ASP A 66 -4.56 2.07 12.29
N ASP A 67 -5.37 2.91 11.64
CA ASP A 67 -6.30 2.49 10.58
C ASP A 67 -5.61 2.37 9.19
N TRP A 68 -4.39 2.90 9.06
CA TRP A 68 -3.63 2.96 7.80
C TRP A 68 -2.94 1.65 7.48
N VAL A 69 -3.65 0.54 7.53
CA VAL A 69 -3.10 -0.79 7.33
C VAL A 69 -3.66 -1.42 6.07
N LEU A 70 -2.77 -1.85 5.19
CA LEU A 70 -3.11 -2.71 4.06
C LEU A 70 -3.28 -4.15 4.57
N ARG A 71 -4.49 -4.50 4.93
CA ARG A 71 -4.87 -5.84 5.38
C ARG A 71 -5.18 -6.74 4.21
N HIS A 72 -5.00 -8.05 4.43
CA HIS A 72 -5.30 -9.08 3.46
C HIS A 72 -6.20 -10.14 4.08
N GLN A 73 -7.01 -10.77 3.24
CA GLN A 73 -7.89 -11.83 3.66
C GLN A 73 -7.84 -12.98 2.66
N LEU A 74 -7.84 -14.20 3.19
CA LEU A 74 -7.89 -15.41 2.37
C LEU A 74 -9.18 -15.43 1.52
N LEU A 75 -9.04 -15.85 0.28
CA LEU A 75 -10.20 -16.22 -0.51
C LEU A 75 -10.94 -17.37 0.18
N PRO A 76 -12.26 -17.28 0.33
CA PRO A 76 -13.06 -18.34 0.97
C PRO A 76 -13.18 -19.56 0.05
N MET A 77 -12.10 -20.32 -0.12
CA MET A 77 -11.99 -21.43 -1.08
C MET A 77 -13.04 -22.54 -0.87
N GLY A 78 -13.41 -22.83 0.39
CA GLY A 78 -14.47 -23.80 0.68
C GLY A 78 -15.88 -23.33 0.33
N TYR A 79 -16.04 -22.05 0.09
CA TYR A 79 -17.32 -21.41 -0.17
C TYR A 79 -17.92 -21.83 -1.53
N ALA A 80 -17.09 -21.95 -2.56
CA ALA A 80 -17.54 -22.30 -3.90
C ALA A 80 -18.17 -23.71 -3.97
N VAL A 81 -17.69 -24.65 -3.15
CA VAL A 81 -18.23 -26.03 -3.08
C VAL A 81 -19.57 -26.06 -2.35
N ALA A 82 -19.66 -25.41 -1.20
CA ALA A 82 -20.86 -25.40 -0.36
C ALA A 82 -22.00 -24.57 -0.98
N ASN A 83 -21.68 -23.55 -1.76
CA ASN A 83 -22.63 -22.58 -2.30
C ASN A 83 -22.59 -22.47 -3.83
N ALA A 84 -22.24 -23.54 -4.54
CA ALA A 84 -22.13 -23.57 -6.03
C ALA A 84 -23.35 -23.04 -6.79
N LYS A 85 -24.51 -22.98 -6.11
CA LYS A 85 -25.76 -22.43 -6.68
C LYS A 85 -26.03 -20.96 -6.36
N LYS A 86 -25.21 -20.33 -5.47
CA LYS A 86 -25.39 -18.93 -5.07
C LYS A 86 -24.21 -18.10 -5.58
N THR A 87 -24.47 -17.20 -6.50
CA THR A 87 -23.50 -16.22 -6.92
C THR A 87 -23.28 -15.22 -5.77
N GLN A 88 -22.04 -15.11 -5.27
CA GLN A 88 -21.68 -14.08 -4.30
C GLN A 88 -20.71 -13.09 -4.93
N PRO A 89 -20.98 -11.79 -4.80
CA PRO A 89 -20.07 -10.77 -5.28
C PRO A 89 -18.72 -10.88 -4.57
N PHE A 90 -17.67 -10.45 -5.23
CA PHE A 90 -16.37 -10.30 -4.59
C PHE A 90 -16.47 -9.26 -3.46
N PRO A 91 -15.92 -9.52 -2.26
CA PRO A 91 -16.19 -8.72 -1.06
C PRO A 91 -15.54 -7.32 -1.06
N GLN A 92 -14.66 -7.05 -2.02
CA GLN A 92 -13.98 -5.76 -2.17
C GLN A 92 -14.23 -5.17 -3.56
N SER A 93 -14.29 -3.84 -3.63
CA SER A 93 -14.54 -3.13 -4.88
C SER A 93 -13.24 -2.81 -5.61
N SER A 94 -13.16 -3.22 -6.87
CA SER A 94 -12.15 -2.77 -7.84
C SER A 94 -12.72 -2.89 -9.25
N PRO A 95 -12.10 -2.27 -10.27
CA PRO A 95 -12.56 -2.40 -11.65
C PRO A 95 -12.66 -3.85 -12.14
N VAL A 96 -11.83 -4.73 -11.59
CA VAL A 96 -11.82 -6.15 -11.90
C VAL A 96 -12.86 -6.89 -11.05
N ALA A 97 -12.78 -6.73 -9.72
CA ALA A 97 -13.62 -7.43 -8.76
C ALA A 97 -15.12 -7.15 -8.92
N ASN A 98 -15.49 -5.95 -9.36
CA ASN A 98 -16.90 -5.56 -9.57
C ASN A 98 -17.59 -6.39 -10.69
N LYS A 99 -16.82 -7.09 -11.50
CA LYS A 99 -17.34 -7.93 -12.60
C LYS A 99 -17.30 -9.41 -12.27
N LEU A 100 -16.82 -9.78 -11.10
CA LEU A 100 -16.54 -11.14 -10.68
C LEU A 100 -17.32 -11.52 -9.44
N SER A 101 -17.55 -12.79 -9.31
CA SER A 101 -18.06 -13.43 -8.10
C SER A 101 -16.98 -14.32 -7.49
N LEU A 102 -17.17 -14.72 -6.23
CA LEU A 102 -16.24 -15.64 -5.58
C LEU A 102 -16.10 -16.98 -6.32
N GLN A 103 -17.15 -17.40 -7.05
CA GLN A 103 -17.17 -18.62 -7.82
C GLN A 103 -16.21 -18.58 -9.04
N ASP A 104 -15.91 -17.40 -9.55
CA ASP A 104 -15.04 -17.24 -10.71
C ASP A 104 -13.57 -17.51 -10.37
N PHE A 105 -13.20 -17.45 -9.09
CA PHE A 105 -11.86 -17.79 -8.60
C PHE A 105 -11.65 -19.30 -8.32
N ASN A 106 -12.64 -20.14 -8.58
CA ASN A 106 -12.53 -21.58 -8.43
C ASN A 106 -13.03 -22.31 -9.68
N PRO A 107 -12.22 -22.35 -10.75
CA PRO A 107 -12.62 -22.96 -12.02
C PRO A 107 -12.84 -24.48 -11.94
N ARG A 108 -12.26 -25.15 -10.95
CA ARG A 108 -12.42 -26.61 -10.74
C ARG A 108 -13.58 -26.92 -9.78
N ARG A 109 -14.78 -26.44 -10.14
CA ARG A 109 -16.00 -26.68 -9.38
C ARG A 109 -16.14 -28.17 -9.04
N GLY A 110 -15.99 -28.52 -7.74
CA GLY A 110 -16.21 -29.87 -7.25
C GLY A 110 -14.96 -30.74 -7.08
N GLN A 111 -13.77 -30.27 -7.38
CA GLN A 111 -12.54 -30.97 -7.00
C GLN A 111 -11.98 -30.36 -5.72
N PHE A 112 -11.82 -31.23 -4.71
CA PHE A 112 -11.42 -30.88 -3.34
C PHE A 112 -9.91 -30.61 -3.17
N ASP A 113 -9.16 -30.42 -4.26
CA ASP A 113 -7.76 -30.07 -4.11
C ASP A 113 -7.64 -28.60 -3.74
N VAL A 114 -7.46 -28.39 -2.46
CA VAL A 114 -7.62 -27.13 -1.70
C VAL A 114 -6.55 -26.08 -2.06
N LYS A 115 -5.66 -26.38 -2.97
CA LYS A 115 -4.46 -25.53 -3.17
C LYS A 115 -4.48 -24.63 -4.39
N THR A 116 -5.49 -24.65 -5.23
CA THR A 116 -5.26 -24.02 -6.53
C THR A 116 -6.42 -23.16 -6.99
N THR A 117 -6.29 -21.88 -6.75
CA THR A 117 -6.60 -20.90 -7.80
C THR A 117 -5.82 -21.31 -9.07
N ASP A 118 -6.41 -21.16 -10.24
CA ASP A 118 -5.65 -21.29 -11.48
C ASP A 118 -4.87 -20.00 -11.76
N ASP A 119 -3.93 -20.04 -12.69
CA ASP A 119 -3.08 -18.92 -13.05
C ASP A 119 -3.88 -17.66 -13.41
N LEU A 120 -5.04 -17.82 -14.06
CA LEU A 120 -5.89 -16.69 -14.41
C LEU A 120 -6.53 -16.04 -13.17
N SER A 121 -6.97 -16.86 -12.23
CA SER A 121 -7.52 -16.36 -10.95
C SER A 121 -6.47 -15.63 -10.13
N ASP A 122 -5.23 -16.14 -10.09
CA ASP A 122 -4.11 -15.50 -9.43
C ASP A 122 -3.78 -14.15 -10.08
N GLU A 123 -3.75 -14.08 -11.40
CA GLU A 123 -3.56 -12.84 -12.16
C GLU A 123 -4.65 -11.80 -11.86
N VAL A 124 -5.90 -12.23 -11.83
CA VAL A 124 -7.03 -11.35 -11.50
C VAL A 124 -6.92 -10.84 -10.07
N LEU A 125 -6.54 -11.70 -9.14
CA LEU A 125 -6.34 -11.35 -7.74
C LEU A 125 -5.17 -10.39 -7.57
N CYS A 126 -4.05 -10.61 -8.28
CA CYS A 126 -2.93 -9.68 -8.34
C CYS A 126 -3.37 -8.29 -8.81
N ASN A 127 -4.14 -8.22 -9.89
CA ASN A 127 -4.64 -6.95 -10.43
C ASN A 127 -5.56 -6.23 -9.44
N HIS A 128 -6.42 -6.97 -8.71
CA HIS A 128 -7.21 -6.39 -7.63
C HIS A 128 -6.31 -5.81 -6.54
N ASN A 129 -5.33 -6.57 -6.06
CA ASN A 129 -4.42 -6.15 -5.00
C ASN A 129 -3.62 -4.91 -5.42
N VAL A 130 -3.04 -4.90 -6.62
CA VAL A 130 -2.32 -3.74 -7.16
C VAL A 130 -3.21 -2.50 -7.19
N TYR A 131 -4.46 -2.63 -7.63
CA TYR A 131 -5.41 -1.52 -7.63
C TYR A 131 -5.66 -0.97 -6.23
N VAL A 132 -5.87 -1.84 -5.23
CA VAL A 132 -6.09 -1.44 -3.84
C VAL A 132 -4.87 -0.72 -3.28
N TYR A 133 -3.66 -1.24 -3.52
CA TYR A 133 -2.41 -0.60 -3.09
C TYR A 133 -2.23 0.79 -3.70
N LEU A 134 -2.35 0.92 -5.02
CA LEU A 134 -2.20 2.20 -5.71
C LEU A 134 -3.23 3.22 -5.21
N ARG A 135 -4.46 2.79 -4.98
CA ARG A 135 -5.50 3.63 -4.42
C ARG A 135 -5.16 4.06 -3.00
N ALA A 136 -4.73 3.13 -2.15
CA ALA A 136 -4.35 3.41 -0.76
C ALA A 136 -3.19 4.41 -0.68
N PHE A 137 -2.14 4.26 -1.49
CA PHE A 137 -1.03 5.22 -1.57
C PHE A 137 -1.51 6.60 -1.99
N ARG A 138 -2.39 6.69 -2.99
CA ARG A 138 -2.97 7.96 -3.42
C ARG A 138 -3.79 8.59 -2.29
N ASP A 139 -4.70 7.83 -1.69
CA ASP A 139 -5.62 8.33 -0.66
C ASP A 139 -4.83 8.75 0.60
N ALA A 140 -3.74 8.05 0.97
CA ALA A 140 -2.81 8.44 2.03
C ALA A 140 -2.11 9.78 1.71
N ASN A 141 -1.60 9.94 0.51
CA ASN A 141 -0.99 11.20 0.06
C ASN A 141 -2.01 12.35 0.07
N GLU A 142 -3.22 12.12 -0.40
CA GLU A 142 -4.29 13.13 -0.36
C GLU A 142 -4.64 13.53 1.08
N ALA A 143 -4.68 12.57 2.02
CA ALA A 143 -4.96 12.82 3.42
C ALA A 143 -3.91 13.72 4.08
N VAL A 144 -2.66 13.67 3.64
CA VAL A 144 -1.57 14.51 4.19
C VAL A 144 -1.45 15.84 3.47
N PHE A 145 -1.43 15.84 2.13
CA PHE A 145 -0.99 17.00 1.35
C PHE A 145 -2.13 17.87 0.81
N LYS A 146 -3.39 17.43 0.85
CA LYS A 146 -4.52 18.30 0.54
C LYS A 146 -4.81 19.25 1.71
N ARG A 147 -5.33 20.44 1.39
CA ARG A 147 -5.67 21.49 2.36
C ARG A 147 -6.62 21.01 3.46
N ASP A 148 -7.57 20.17 3.11
CA ASP A 148 -8.60 19.57 3.97
C ASP A 148 -8.31 18.10 4.30
N GLY A 149 -7.05 17.70 4.12
CA GLY A 149 -6.63 16.32 4.36
C GLY A 149 -6.83 15.89 5.81
N VAL A 150 -7.26 14.65 6.00
CA VAL A 150 -7.71 14.11 7.29
C VAL A 150 -6.61 13.50 8.15
N ALA A 151 -5.37 13.40 7.64
CA ALA A 151 -4.26 12.78 8.36
C ALA A 151 -3.98 13.44 9.71
N ALA A 152 -3.43 12.66 10.65
CA ALA A 152 -2.97 13.15 11.94
C ALA A 152 -2.00 14.33 11.78
N GLN A 153 -2.11 15.33 12.67
CA GLN A 153 -1.29 16.55 12.59
C GLN A 153 0.20 16.22 12.71
N GLU A 154 0.57 15.27 13.56
CA GLU A 154 1.96 14.83 13.72
C GLU A 154 2.58 14.28 12.42
N LEU A 155 1.80 13.55 11.59
CA LEU A 155 2.27 13.07 10.29
C LEU A 155 2.43 14.23 9.29
N LYS A 156 1.51 15.18 9.29
CA LYS A 156 1.61 16.41 8.48
C LYS A 156 2.83 17.23 8.87
N ASP A 157 3.09 17.37 10.16
CA ASP A 157 4.26 18.10 10.69
C ASP A 157 5.56 17.38 10.32
N ALA A 158 5.59 16.05 10.40
CA ALA A 158 6.73 15.25 9.97
C ALA A 158 7.01 15.42 8.47
N CYS A 159 5.98 15.39 7.62
CA CYS A 159 6.13 15.61 6.18
C CYS A 159 6.60 17.04 5.85
N SER A 160 6.04 18.05 6.52
CA SER A 160 6.46 19.45 6.38
C SER A 160 7.91 19.66 6.81
N PHE A 161 8.33 18.98 7.87
CA PHE A 161 9.71 18.98 8.31
C PHE A 161 10.64 18.34 7.27
N ILE A 162 10.27 17.16 6.73
CA ILE A 162 11.03 16.47 5.66
C ILE A 162 11.17 17.40 4.44
N GLU A 163 10.10 18.04 4.00
CA GLU A 163 10.15 19.00 2.89
C GLU A 163 11.14 20.15 3.17
N SER A 164 11.16 20.66 4.40
CA SER A 164 12.01 21.79 4.81
C SER A 164 13.51 21.47 4.87
N LEU A 165 13.89 20.20 5.07
CA LEU A 165 15.29 19.77 5.13
C LEU A 165 16.07 20.18 3.90
N PHE A 166 15.45 20.16 2.72
CA PHE A 166 16.10 20.45 1.44
C PHE A 166 16.41 21.95 1.22
N ALA A 167 15.88 22.82 2.09
CA ALA A 167 16.23 24.24 2.15
C ALA A 167 17.31 24.56 3.21
N MET A 168 17.64 23.61 4.09
CA MET A 168 18.53 23.82 5.22
C MET A 168 19.99 23.58 4.84
N LYS A 169 20.90 24.46 5.31
CA LYS A 169 22.36 24.24 5.16
C LYS A 169 22.85 23.08 6.03
N ASP A 170 22.34 22.99 7.26
CA ASP A 170 22.69 21.95 8.23
C ASP A 170 21.55 20.93 8.40
N TRP A 171 21.14 20.33 7.29
CA TRP A 171 20.06 19.36 7.25
C TRP A 171 20.39 18.08 8.03
N GLN A 172 21.68 17.71 8.13
CA GLN A 172 22.10 16.50 8.83
C GLN A 172 21.84 16.59 10.31
N SER A 173 22.26 17.68 10.96
CA SER A 173 21.99 17.93 12.40
C SER A 173 20.49 18.06 12.66
N ALA A 174 19.75 18.74 11.78
CA ALA A 174 18.30 18.86 11.88
C ALA A 174 17.60 17.51 11.80
N LEU A 175 18.02 16.64 10.88
CA LEU A 175 17.48 15.29 10.72
C LEU A 175 17.78 14.43 11.95
N GLU A 176 19.02 14.45 12.46
CA GLU A 176 19.39 13.64 13.62
C GLU A 176 18.57 14.01 14.87
N LEU A 177 18.29 15.30 15.08
CA LEU A 177 17.42 15.76 16.18
C LEU A 177 15.97 15.24 16.10
N ARG A 178 15.50 14.92 14.91
CA ARG A 178 14.11 14.46 14.67
C ARG A 178 13.98 12.98 14.32
N LYS A 179 15.10 12.29 14.19
CA LYS A 179 15.17 10.89 13.72
C LYS A 179 14.26 9.95 14.52
N GLU A 180 14.35 10.00 15.85
CA GLU A 180 13.54 9.15 16.71
C GLU A 180 12.04 9.41 16.56
N SER A 181 11.63 10.69 16.44
CA SER A 181 10.22 11.03 16.25
C SER A 181 9.69 10.59 14.89
N LEU A 182 10.49 10.70 13.82
CA LEU A 182 10.14 10.22 12.49
C LEU A 182 10.02 8.70 12.47
N GLN A 183 10.94 7.99 13.12
CA GLN A 183 10.89 6.53 13.25
C GLN A 183 9.70 6.07 14.09
N ALA A 184 9.36 6.79 15.16
CA ALA A 184 8.20 6.46 15.97
C ALA A 184 6.89 6.55 15.18
N ILE A 185 6.77 7.51 14.27
CA ILE A 185 5.61 7.63 13.37
C ILE A 185 5.57 6.44 12.38
N LEU A 186 6.70 6.08 11.77
CA LEU A 186 6.78 4.92 10.87
C LEU A 186 6.41 3.62 11.57
N ASN A 187 6.84 3.45 12.81
CA ASN A 187 6.60 2.22 13.58
C ASN A 187 5.16 2.11 14.11
N ARG A 188 4.35 3.15 14.01
CA ARG A 188 2.91 3.06 14.36
C ARG A 188 2.08 2.31 13.34
N GLU A 189 2.48 2.36 12.07
CA GLU A 189 1.82 1.54 11.07
C GLU A 189 2.15 0.09 11.39
N PRO A 190 1.15 -0.74 11.77
CA PRO A 190 1.40 -2.14 12.06
C PRO A 190 2.07 -2.78 10.85
N VAL A 191 3.17 -3.48 11.10
CA VAL A 191 3.82 -4.31 10.08
C VAL A 191 2.73 -5.23 9.53
N SER A 192 2.53 -5.22 8.23
CA SER A 192 1.54 -6.10 7.61
C SER A 192 1.85 -7.54 8.04
N ASP A 193 0.80 -8.37 8.25
CA ASP A 193 0.92 -9.76 8.72
C ASP A 193 1.93 -10.63 7.95
N ILE A 194 2.52 -10.10 6.88
CA ILE A 194 3.51 -10.75 6.02
C ILE A 194 4.85 -11.00 6.74
N ASP A 195 5.32 -10.07 7.54
CA ASP A 195 6.66 -10.17 8.14
C ASP A 195 6.69 -11.16 9.29
N SER A 196 5.55 -11.46 9.91
CA SER A 196 5.44 -12.49 10.95
C SER A 196 5.46 -13.92 10.40
N ASP A 197 5.12 -14.13 9.12
CA ASP A 197 5.04 -15.45 8.49
C ASP A 197 6.29 -15.81 7.65
N ILE A 198 7.16 -14.83 7.39
CA ILE A 198 8.45 -15.09 6.68
C ILE A 198 9.52 -15.64 7.63
N GLU A 199 9.38 -15.38 8.94
CA GLU A 199 10.32 -15.88 9.96
C GLU A 199 9.93 -17.27 10.53
N ARG A 200 8.89 -17.92 10.02
CA ARG A 200 8.48 -19.30 10.35
C ARG A 200 8.64 -20.21 9.13
#